data_23b48bcd50462a38d9b5d55157f2d87e
#
_entry.id   23b48bcd50462a38d9b5d55157f2d87e
#
_cell.length_a   1.000
_cell.length_b   1.000
_cell.length_c   1.000
_cell.angle_alpha   90.00
_cell.angle_beta   90.00
_cell.angle_gamma   90.00
#
_symmetry.space_group_name_H-M   'P 1'
#
loop_
_entity.id
_entity.type
_entity.pdbx_description
1 polymer ?
#
loop_
_entity_poly.entity_id
_entity_poly.type
_entity_poly.pdbx_seq_one_letter_code
_entity_poly.pdbx_strand_id
1 'polypeptide(L)'
;RRGFRYCPLGKQHKYDSEGQTDHGHFKTGHYLIATKEQTMEPRSLLCFGLGYSAKRLARRLLADGWQVSGTCRDADQAAALRAEGIHAHQFDGETPADRAWLEGATHILSSVPPSAAGDPVLAGFADILATRSDVTWVGYLSTTGVYGNTDGAWIDETAPVHASRLANVPRSRHRAKAERGWMALHENNGLPVHLFRLAGIYGPGRSPLDNIRDGKARRIDKPGHKFSRIHVDDIATVLMASMVRPN
;
A
#
# COMPACT_ATOMS: atom_id res chain seq x y z
N ARG A 1 -14.63 8.57 -28.33
CA ARG A 1 -15.97 8.77 -27.73
C ARG A 1 -16.55 7.39 -27.43
N ARG A 2 -16.46 6.88 -26.20
CA ARG A 2 -17.33 5.82 -25.68
C ARG A 2 -17.78 6.25 -24.29
N GLY A 3 -19.10 6.48 -24.19
CA GLY A 3 -19.76 7.05 -23.03
C GLY A 3 -19.93 6.03 -21.90
N PHE A 4 -19.82 6.53 -20.71
CA PHE A 4 -20.24 5.88 -19.47
C PHE A 4 -21.74 5.57 -19.52
N ARG A 5 -22.12 4.32 -19.31
CA ARG A 5 -23.51 3.93 -19.08
C ARG A 5 -23.79 3.88 -17.59
N TYR A 6 -24.63 4.76 -17.13
CA TYR A 6 -25.26 4.74 -15.83
C TYR A 6 -26.25 3.58 -15.78
N CYS A 7 -26.22 2.77 -14.71
CA CYS A 7 -27.24 1.76 -14.44
C CYS A 7 -28.20 2.31 -13.38
N PRO A 8 -29.49 2.48 -13.68
CA PRO A 8 -30.45 2.95 -12.69
C PRO A 8 -31.01 1.79 -11.85
N LEU A 9 -30.85 1.89 -10.54
CA LEU A 9 -31.62 1.13 -9.55
C LEU A 9 -33.06 1.66 -9.52
N GLY A 10 -34.02 0.81 -9.71
CA GLY A 10 -35.42 1.15 -9.47
C GLY A 10 -36.40 0.20 -10.15
N LYS A 11 -36.72 -0.92 -9.50
CA LYS A 11 -37.99 -1.62 -9.78
C LYS A 11 -38.89 -1.47 -8.56
N GLN A 12 -39.92 -0.61 -8.72
CA GLN A 12 -41.09 -0.56 -7.86
C GLN A 12 -41.95 -1.78 -8.13
N HIS A 13 -42.23 -2.56 -7.11
CA HIS A 13 -43.30 -3.55 -7.15
C HIS A 13 -44.64 -2.85 -6.89
N LYS A 14 -45.57 -2.96 -7.85
CA LYS A 14 -46.96 -2.59 -7.73
C LYS A 14 -47.64 -3.65 -6.85
N TYR A 15 -48.39 -3.18 -5.84
CA TYR A 15 -49.36 -3.98 -5.10
C TYR A 15 -50.64 -4.01 -5.91
N ASP A 16 -51.19 -5.19 -6.22
CA ASP A 16 -52.57 -5.38 -6.66
C ASP A 16 -53.39 -5.72 -5.44
N SER A 17 -54.48 -4.99 -5.33
CA SER A 17 -55.53 -5.14 -4.31
C SER A 17 -56.53 -6.22 -4.78
N GLU A 18 -56.58 -7.34 -4.12
CA GLU A 18 -57.87 -8.10 -3.98
C GLU A 18 -57.78 -8.98 -2.72
N GLY A 19 -58.79 -8.80 -1.86
CA GLY A 19 -58.87 -9.48 -0.58
C GLY A 19 -59.48 -10.86 -0.67
N GLN A 20 -58.99 -11.76 0.17
CA GLN A 20 -59.80 -12.83 0.75
C GLN A 20 -59.18 -13.27 2.09
N THR A 21 -60.01 -13.28 3.12
CA THR A 21 -59.73 -13.72 4.48
C THR A 21 -59.74 -15.24 4.53
N ASP A 22 -58.63 -15.84 4.96
CA ASP A 22 -58.67 -17.23 5.46
C ASP A 22 -57.92 -17.35 6.80
N HIS A 23 -58.62 -17.84 7.82
CA HIS A 23 -58.15 -18.02 9.17
C HIS A 23 -57.29 -19.28 9.29
N GLY A 24 -56.01 -19.16 9.01
CA GLY A 24 -54.99 -20.19 9.24
C GLY A 24 -54.17 -19.92 10.50
N HIS A 25 -54.17 -20.84 11.44
CA HIS A 25 -53.36 -20.83 12.65
C HIS A 25 -51.87 -20.73 12.31
N PHE A 26 -51.26 -19.57 12.50
CA PHE A 26 -49.79 -19.43 12.43
C PHE A 26 -49.16 -19.91 13.74
N LYS A 27 -48.53 -21.10 13.70
CA LYS A 27 -47.56 -21.48 14.72
C LYS A 27 -46.35 -20.55 14.59
N THR A 28 -46.12 -19.69 15.60
CA THR A 28 -44.93 -18.88 15.76
C THR A 28 -43.70 -19.79 15.94
N GLY A 29 -43.10 -20.21 14.87
CA GLY A 29 -41.76 -20.79 14.88
C GLY A 29 -40.76 -19.64 15.08
N HIS A 30 -40.17 -19.53 16.25
CA HIS A 30 -39.01 -18.67 16.46
C HIS A 30 -37.83 -19.25 15.67
N TYR A 31 -37.60 -18.76 14.43
CA TYR A 31 -36.35 -18.95 13.76
C TYR A 31 -35.32 -18.06 14.45
N LEU A 32 -34.55 -18.65 15.35
CA LEU A 32 -33.26 -18.07 15.76
C LEU A 32 -32.35 -18.09 14.52
N ILE A 33 -32.29 -16.96 13.80
CA ILE A 33 -31.24 -16.72 12.86
C ILE A 33 -29.96 -16.60 13.69
N ALA A 34 -29.26 -17.72 13.86
CA ALA A 34 -27.88 -17.68 14.33
C ALA A 34 -27.07 -16.92 13.29
N THR A 35 -26.93 -15.62 13.48
CA THR A 35 -25.87 -14.87 12.81
C THR A 35 -24.58 -15.50 13.29
N LYS A 36 -23.98 -16.36 12.46
CA LYS A 36 -22.57 -16.69 12.60
C LYS A 36 -21.83 -15.34 12.57
N GLU A 37 -21.46 -14.83 13.74
CA GLU A 37 -20.35 -13.87 13.81
C GLU A 37 -19.18 -14.57 13.12
N GLN A 38 -18.96 -14.24 11.85
CA GLN A 38 -17.70 -14.52 11.23
C GLN A 38 -16.69 -13.68 12.03
N THR A 39 -16.00 -14.32 12.95
CA THR A 39 -14.77 -13.78 13.52
C THR A 39 -13.84 -13.58 12.34
N MET A 40 -13.87 -12.36 11.76
CA MET A 40 -12.89 -11.99 10.74
C MET A 40 -11.53 -12.07 11.43
N GLU A 41 -10.68 -12.95 10.93
CA GLU A 41 -9.28 -13.00 11.34
C GLU A 41 -8.73 -11.57 11.37
N PRO A 42 -8.05 -11.15 12.44
CA PRO A 42 -7.61 -9.78 12.59
C PRO A 42 -6.67 -9.45 11.43
N ARG A 43 -7.07 -8.46 10.63
CA ARG A 43 -6.23 -7.97 9.52
C ARG A 43 -4.97 -7.36 10.10
N SER A 44 -3.82 -7.88 9.68
CA SER A 44 -2.52 -7.47 10.19
C SER A 44 -1.64 -6.95 9.07
N LEU A 45 -1.07 -5.75 9.27
CA LEU A 45 -0.10 -5.13 8.38
C LEU A 45 1.28 -5.08 9.02
N LEU A 46 2.28 -5.64 8.35
CA LEU A 46 3.69 -5.40 8.64
C LEU A 46 4.26 -4.38 7.66
N CYS A 47 4.82 -3.27 8.18
CA CYS A 47 5.50 -2.26 7.38
C CYS A 47 7.01 -2.37 7.53
N PHE A 48 7.73 -2.84 6.53
CA PHE A 48 9.17 -2.62 6.47
C PHE A 48 9.46 -1.15 6.13
N GLY A 49 9.94 -0.41 7.14
CA GLY A 49 10.21 1.02 7.05
C GLY A 49 8.99 1.91 7.34
N LEU A 50 8.74 2.21 8.61
CA LEU A 50 7.72 3.18 9.05
C LEU A 50 8.17 4.63 8.79
N GLY A 51 8.38 4.95 7.50
CA GLY A 51 8.69 6.29 7.01
C GLY A 51 7.44 7.16 6.84
N TYR A 52 7.58 8.29 6.13
CA TYR A 52 6.54 9.31 5.98
C TYR A 52 5.20 8.76 5.44
N SER A 53 5.23 8.01 4.35
CA SER A 53 4.01 7.45 3.74
C SER A 53 3.47 6.25 4.51
N ALA A 54 4.36 5.33 4.94
CA ALA A 54 3.96 4.14 5.69
C ALA A 54 3.32 4.49 7.04
N LYS A 55 3.84 5.50 7.76
CA LYS A 55 3.22 6.00 8.99
C LYS A 55 1.81 6.56 8.75
N ARG A 56 1.58 7.22 7.61
CA ARG A 56 0.25 7.75 7.30
C ARG A 56 -0.76 6.62 7.07
N LEU A 57 -0.36 5.57 6.36
CA LEU A 57 -1.17 4.36 6.20
C LEU A 57 -1.39 3.64 7.53
N ALA A 58 -0.32 3.40 8.29
CA ALA A 58 -0.36 2.71 9.57
C ALA A 58 -1.40 3.31 10.54
N ARG A 59 -1.39 4.64 10.69
CA ARG A 59 -2.33 5.36 11.55
C ARG A 59 -3.79 5.22 11.10
N ARG A 60 -4.04 5.21 9.79
CA ARG A 60 -5.40 5.00 9.26
C ARG A 60 -5.88 3.57 9.54
N LEU A 61 -5.04 2.58 9.29
CA LEU A 61 -5.39 1.19 9.52
C LEU A 61 -5.59 0.88 11.00
N LEU A 62 -4.80 1.48 11.90
CA LEU A 62 -5.05 1.39 13.34
C LEU A 62 -6.43 1.93 13.72
N ALA A 63 -6.83 3.09 13.17
CA ALA A 63 -8.16 3.67 13.40
C ALA A 63 -9.28 2.77 12.87
N ASP A 64 -9.01 1.98 11.84
CA ASP A 64 -9.94 0.98 11.27
C ASP A 64 -9.84 -0.40 11.97
N GLY A 65 -9.15 -0.48 13.12
CA GLY A 65 -9.07 -1.69 13.95
C GLY A 65 -8.08 -2.75 13.48
N TRP A 66 -7.17 -2.43 12.55
CA TRP A 66 -6.12 -3.35 12.13
C TRP A 66 -5.02 -3.46 13.18
N GLN A 67 -4.39 -4.63 13.25
CA GLN A 67 -3.11 -4.77 13.92
C GLN A 67 -2.00 -4.24 12.98
N VAL A 68 -1.15 -3.38 13.51
CA VAL A 68 -0.07 -2.79 12.71
C VAL A 68 1.26 -2.97 13.41
N SER A 69 2.20 -3.58 12.70
CA SER A 69 3.60 -3.70 13.09
C SER A 69 4.50 -3.07 12.03
N GLY A 70 5.76 -2.86 12.37
CA GLY A 70 6.71 -2.42 11.36
C GLY A 70 8.06 -2.02 11.91
N THR A 71 8.95 -1.65 11.00
CA THR A 71 10.34 -1.38 11.33
C THR A 71 10.70 0.09 11.15
N CYS A 72 11.63 0.58 11.95
CA CYS A 72 12.29 1.88 11.79
C CYS A 72 13.75 1.78 12.20
N ARG A 73 14.58 2.74 11.79
CA ARG A 73 16.02 2.68 12.08
C ARG A 73 16.40 3.20 13.46
N ASP A 74 15.60 4.08 13.99
CA ASP A 74 15.87 4.87 15.18
C ASP A 74 15.06 4.33 16.37
N ALA A 75 15.72 4.15 17.53
CA ALA A 75 15.11 3.59 18.73
C ALA A 75 14.07 4.52 19.35
N ASP A 76 14.31 5.87 19.31
CA ASP A 76 13.38 6.85 19.86
C ASP A 76 12.12 6.91 18.98
N GLN A 77 12.30 6.80 17.66
CA GLN A 77 11.18 6.66 16.74
C GLN A 77 10.38 5.39 17.02
N ALA A 78 11.04 4.26 17.30
CA ALA A 78 10.36 3.03 17.66
C ALA A 78 9.53 3.18 18.95
N ALA A 79 10.09 3.83 19.97
CA ALA A 79 9.39 4.12 21.23
C ALA A 79 8.14 5.00 20.99
N ALA A 80 8.27 6.06 20.19
CA ALA A 80 7.16 6.93 19.85
C ALA A 80 6.04 6.20 19.10
N LEU A 81 6.39 5.32 18.15
CA LEU A 81 5.43 4.52 17.39
C LEU A 81 4.70 3.50 18.28
N ARG A 82 5.40 2.89 19.26
CA ARG A 82 4.76 1.99 20.24
C ARG A 82 3.75 2.74 21.12
N ALA A 83 4.03 3.98 21.49
CA ALA A 83 3.09 4.83 22.22
C ALA A 83 1.82 5.16 21.39
N GLU A 84 1.90 5.11 20.06
CA GLU A 84 0.76 5.24 19.13
C GLU A 84 0.01 3.90 18.91
N GLY A 85 0.45 2.78 19.52
CA GLY A 85 -0.17 1.46 19.34
C GLY A 85 0.39 0.65 18.16
N ILE A 86 1.49 1.08 17.54
CA ILE A 86 2.18 0.33 16.47
C ILE A 86 3.26 -0.56 17.08
N HIS A 87 3.27 -1.85 16.79
CA HIS A 87 4.35 -2.75 17.21
C HIS A 87 5.63 -2.48 16.41
N ALA A 88 6.41 -1.47 16.84
CA ALA A 88 7.59 -1.03 16.13
C ALA A 88 8.86 -1.77 16.57
N HIS A 89 9.64 -2.24 15.59
CA HIS A 89 10.93 -2.89 15.73
C HIS A 89 12.05 -2.01 15.16
N GLN A 90 13.24 -2.10 15.74
CA GLN A 90 14.40 -1.43 15.17
C GLN A 90 15.01 -2.33 14.07
N PHE A 91 15.23 -1.77 12.88
CA PHE A 91 15.87 -2.44 11.75
C PHE A 91 16.56 -1.40 10.87
N ASP A 92 17.86 -1.51 10.76
CA ASP A 92 18.73 -0.62 9.97
C ASP A 92 19.13 -1.23 8.61
N GLY A 93 18.85 -2.52 8.42
CA GLY A 93 19.24 -3.29 7.22
C GLY A 93 20.63 -3.96 7.35
N GLU A 94 21.32 -3.77 8.47
CA GLU A 94 22.64 -4.36 8.77
C GLU A 94 22.53 -5.43 9.88
N THR A 95 21.69 -5.18 10.89
CA THR A 95 21.35 -6.16 11.93
C THR A 95 20.60 -7.34 11.31
N PRO A 96 20.83 -8.58 11.79
CA PRO A 96 20.07 -9.74 11.35
C PRO A 96 18.57 -9.48 11.47
N ALA A 97 17.86 -9.73 10.40
CA ALA A 97 16.42 -9.57 10.35
C ALA A 97 15.74 -10.65 11.21
N ASP A 98 14.90 -10.25 12.15
CA ASP A 98 14.13 -11.20 12.94
C ASP A 98 12.91 -11.66 12.13
N ARG A 99 12.90 -12.92 11.76
CA ARG A 99 11.83 -13.54 10.94
C ARG A 99 10.50 -13.63 11.68
N ALA A 100 10.51 -13.58 13.01
CA ALA A 100 9.32 -13.56 13.84
C ALA A 100 8.43 -12.33 13.56
N TRP A 101 8.97 -11.24 13.00
CA TRP A 101 8.15 -10.08 12.62
C TRP A 101 7.09 -10.39 11.56
N LEU A 102 7.30 -11.44 10.77
CA LEU A 102 6.34 -11.88 9.74
C LEU A 102 5.17 -12.69 10.33
N GLU A 103 5.27 -13.17 11.59
CA GLU A 103 4.24 -14.00 12.19
C GLU A 103 2.90 -13.24 12.26
N GLY A 104 1.84 -13.87 11.80
CA GLY A 104 0.50 -13.31 11.77
C GLY A 104 0.30 -12.14 10.79
N ALA A 105 1.32 -11.71 10.04
CA ALA A 105 1.15 -10.67 9.03
C ALA A 105 0.45 -11.21 7.79
N THR A 106 -0.74 -10.71 7.50
CA THR A 106 -1.51 -11.02 6.28
C THR A 106 -1.24 -10.03 5.15
N HIS A 107 -0.80 -8.82 5.49
CA HIS A 107 -0.45 -7.75 4.55
C HIS A 107 0.95 -7.24 4.86
N ILE A 108 1.73 -6.98 3.84
CA ILE A 108 3.12 -6.53 3.97
C ILE A 108 3.33 -5.29 3.10
N LEU A 109 3.92 -4.24 3.67
CA LEU A 109 4.33 -3.05 2.92
C LEU A 109 5.85 -2.89 3.02
N SER A 110 6.55 -2.87 1.90
CA SER A 110 7.96 -2.47 1.85
C SER A 110 8.10 -1.02 1.38
N SER A 111 8.62 -0.16 2.26
CA SER A 111 8.94 1.24 1.96
C SER A 111 10.42 1.58 2.18
N VAL A 112 11.24 0.57 2.49
CA VAL A 112 12.68 0.74 2.69
C VAL A 112 13.34 1.05 1.34
N PRO A 113 14.20 2.08 1.25
CA PRO A 113 14.93 2.36 0.02
C PRO A 113 16.02 1.31 -0.23
N PRO A 114 16.13 0.73 -1.43
CA PRO A 114 17.25 -0.11 -1.79
C PRO A 114 18.53 0.71 -1.97
N SER A 115 19.67 0.06 -1.79
CA SER A 115 21.02 0.61 -1.94
C SER A 115 21.81 -0.08 -3.04
N ALA A 116 23.10 0.21 -3.12
CA ALA A 116 24.02 -0.52 -4.00
C ALA A 116 24.13 -2.01 -3.63
N ALA A 117 23.99 -2.34 -2.32
CA ALA A 117 23.96 -3.71 -1.81
C ALA A 117 22.67 -4.46 -2.19
N GLY A 118 21.61 -3.75 -2.56
CA GLY A 118 20.31 -4.32 -2.92
C GLY A 118 19.17 -3.81 -2.05
N ASP A 119 18.06 -4.52 -2.11
CA ASP A 119 16.89 -4.30 -1.24
C ASP A 119 17.09 -5.10 0.06
N PRO A 120 17.15 -4.44 1.24
CA PRO A 120 17.44 -5.13 2.49
C PRO A 120 16.30 -6.05 2.94
N VAL A 121 15.07 -5.78 2.53
CA VAL A 121 13.92 -6.64 2.84
C VAL A 121 14.02 -7.94 2.03
N LEU A 122 14.29 -7.84 0.73
CA LEU A 122 14.52 -9.04 -0.09
C LEU A 122 15.74 -9.83 0.41
N ALA A 123 16.82 -9.16 0.80
CA ALA A 123 18.02 -9.83 1.31
C ALA A 123 17.75 -10.63 2.60
N GLY A 124 16.88 -10.11 3.49
CA GLY A 124 16.61 -10.75 4.79
C GLY A 124 15.42 -11.70 4.80
N PHE A 125 14.48 -11.56 3.86
CA PHE A 125 13.17 -12.21 3.98
C PHE A 125 12.66 -12.88 2.70
N ALA A 126 13.35 -12.80 1.55
CA ALA A 126 12.82 -13.33 0.30
C ALA A 126 12.53 -14.83 0.38
N ASP A 127 13.40 -15.60 1.03
CA ASP A 127 13.25 -17.05 1.17
C ASP A 127 12.01 -17.45 1.98
N ILE A 128 11.74 -16.75 3.08
CA ILE A 128 10.55 -17.03 3.89
C ILE A 128 9.28 -16.49 3.19
N LEU A 129 9.34 -15.32 2.54
CA LEU A 129 8.22 -14.76 1.78
C LEU A 129 7.81 -15.68 0.62
N ALA A 130 8.77 -16.35 -0.01
CA ALA A 130 8.52 -17.32 -1.08
C ALA A 130 7.66 -18.52 -0.65
N THR A 131 7.56 -18.81 0.65
CA THR A 131 6.80 -19.93 1.20
C THR A 131 5.48 -19.53 1.86
N ARG A 132 5.16 -18.24 1.92
CA ARG A 132 3.99 -17.69 2.63
C ARG A 132 2.74 -17.68 1.74
N SER A 133 1.85 -18.65 1.95
CA SER A 133 0.52 -18.72 1.28
C SER A 133 -0.58 -17.96 2.03
N ASP A 134 -0.33 -17.54 3.26
CA ASP A 134 -1.26 -16.81 4.13
C ASP A 134 -1.17 -15.27 3.94
N VAL A 135 -0.16 -14.78 3.22
CA VAL A 135 -0.05 -13.37 2.85
C VAL A 135 -0.98 -13.07 1.68
N THR A 136 -1.93 -12.16 1.90
CA THR A 136 -2.97 -11.81 0.92
C THR A 136 -2.64 -10.55 0.12
N TRP A 137 -1.64 -9.76 0.53
CA TRP A 137 -1.21 -8.56 -0.17
C TRP A 137 0.22 -8.16 0.20
N VAL A 138 1.00 -7.80 -0.80
CA VAL A 138 2.34 -7.20 -0.63
C VAL A 138 2.43 -5.93 -1.47
N GLY A 139 2.67 -4.79 -0.83
CA GLY A 139 2.92 -3.52 -1.49
C GLY A 139 4.39 -3.14 -1.47
N TYR A 140 4.96 -2.80 -2.62
CA TYR A 140 6.30 -2.22 -2.72
C TYR A 140 6.24 -0.77 -3.16
N LEU A 141 6.68 0.17 -2.31
CA LEU A 141 6.73 1.59 -2.65
C LEU A 141 7.94 1.90 -3.52
N SER A 142 7.72 1.94 -4.82
CA SER A 142 8.71 2.32 -5.83
C SER A 142 8.59 3.82 -6.18
N THR A 143 9.10 4.21 -7.31
CA THR A 143 9.14 5.61 -7.79
C THR A 143 8.93 5.67 -9.30
N THR A 144 8.25 6.70 -9.79
CA THR A 144 8.21 7.03 -11.22
C THR A 144 9.61 7.28 -11.82
N GLY A 145 10.62 7.50 -10.98
CA GLY A 145 12.01 7.63 -11.43
C GLY A 145 12.55 6.40 -12.13
N VAL A 146 11.93 5.21 -12.01
CA VAL A 146 12.34 3.99 -12.73
C VAL A 146 12.15 4.09 -14.25
N TYR A 147 11.28 5.00 -14.71
CA TYR A 147 11.09 5.27 -16.13
C TYR A 147 12.22 6.12 -16.74
N GLY A 148 13.01 6.79 -15.89
CA GLY A 148 14.06 7.71 -16.32
C GLY A 148 13.52 9.01 -16.92
N ASN A 149 14.29 9.65 -17.80
CA ASN A 149 13.83 10.82 -18.53
C ASN A 149 12.90 10.39 -19.68
N THR A 150 11.70 10.92 -19.69
CA THR A 150 10.66 10.68 -20.71
C THR A 150 10.37 11.92 -21.56
N ASP A 151 11.21 12.96 -21.44
CA ASP A 151 11.08 14.27 -22.13
C ASP A 151 9.69 14.91 -21.96
N GLY A 152 9.06 14.65 -20.80
CA GLY A 152 7.74 15.18 -20.46
C GLY A 152 6.56 14.45 -21.11
N ALA A 153 6.79 13.29 -21.72
CA ALA A 153 5.72 12.45 -22.24
C ALA A 153 4.81 11.93 -21.10
N TRP A 154 3.54 11.76 -21.42
CA TRP A 154 2.63 11.01 -20.57
C TRP A 154 2.96 9.53 -20.65
N ILE A 155 3.07 8.89 -19.50
CA ILE A 155 3.34 7.46 -19.36
C ILE A 155 2.39 6.86 -18.34
N ASP A 156 2.13 5.57 -18.46
CA ASP A 156 1.40 4.74 -17.53
C ASP A 156 2.26 3.56 -17.03
N GLU A 157 1.66 2.66 -16.29
CA GLU A 157 2.33 1.49 -15.71
C GLU A 157 2.85 0.50 -16.75
N THR A 158 2.32 0.52 -17.98
CA THR A 158 2.75 -0.34 -19.08
C THR A 158 4.04 0.15 -19.75
N ALA A 159 4.43 1.40 -19.46
CA ALA A 159 5.64 1.97 -20.02
C ALA A 159 6.89 1.19 -19.58
N PRO A 160 7.79 0.83 -20.50
CA PRO A 160 8.94 0.00 -20.20
C PRO A 160 9.98 0.73 -19.34
N VAL A 161 10.57 -0.02 -18.40
CA VAL A 161 11.71 0.43 -17.58
C VAL A 161 13.00 0.13 -18.31
N HIS A 162 13.62 1.12 -18.95
CA HIS A 162 14.85 0.97 -19.72
C HIS A 162 16.10 1.22 -18.87
N ALA A 163 16.94 0.21 -18.71
CA ALA A 163 18.19 0.31 -17.95
C ALA A 163 19.13 1.43 -18.46
N SER A 164 19.17 1.68 -19.75
CA SER A 164 19.98 2.74 -20.37
C SER A 164 19.58 4.15 -19.90
N ARG A 165 18.27 4.39 -19.68
CA ARG A 165 17.77 5.67 -19.15
C ARG A 165 18.13 5.90 -17.67
N LEU A 166 18.58 4.86 -16.98
CA LEU A 166 18.91 4.88 -15.55
C LEU A 166 20.41 4.89 -15.28
N ALA A 167 21.26 4.88 -16.33
CA ALA A 167 22.70 4.75 -16.20
C ALA A 167 23.30 5.78 -15.22
N ASN A 168 22.85 7.03 -15.29
CA ASN A 168 23.34 8.14 -14.46
C ASN A 168 22.43 8.46 -13.26
N VAL A 169 21.48 7.58 -12.92
CA VAL A 169 20.52 7.78 -11.80
C VAL A 169 20.55 6.56 -10.86
N PRO A 170 21.59 6.44 -9.99
CA PRO A 170 21.81 5.24 -9.17
C PRO A 170 20.59 4.83 -8.35
N ARG A 171 19.90 5.79 -7.71
CA ARG A 171 18.71 5.51 -6.90
C ARG A 171 17.58 4.85 -7.69
N SER A 172 17.31 5.34 -8.91
CA SER A 172 16.28 4.75 -9.78
C SER A 172 16.69 3.38 -10.29
N ARG A 173 17.98 3.18 -10.58
CA ARG A 173 18.52 1.88 -10.97
C ARG A 173 18.39 0.83 -9.86
N HIS A 174 18.68 1.21 -8.60
CA HIS A 174 18.51 0.32 -7.46
C HIS A 174 17.02 -0.03 -7.27
N ARG A 175 16.12 0.94 -7.43
CA ARG A 175 14.67 0.70 -7.37
C ARG A 175 14.20 -0.25 -8.47
N ALA A 176 14.61 -0.05 -9.71
CA ALA A 176 14.26 -0.94 -10.81
C ALA A 176 14.80 -2.37 -10.61
N LYS A 177 15.99 -2.52 -9.97
CA LYS A 177 16.48 -3.84 -9.57
C LYS A 177 15.63 -4.47 -8.49
N ALA A 178 15.21 -3.70 -7.48
CA ALA A 178 14.34 -4.17 -6.40
C ALA A 178 12.95 -4.57 -6.93
N GLU A 179 12.33 -3.77 -7.84
CA GLU A 179 11.07 -4.14 -8.50
C GLU A 179 11.15 -5.53 -9.13
N ARG A 180 12.23 -5.83 -9.87
CA ARG A 180 12.42 -7.16 -10.48
C ARG A 180 12.53 -8.27 -9.42
N GLY A 181 13.19 -8.02 -8.29
CA GLY A 181 13.26 -8.99 -7.20
C GLY A 181 11.90 -9.28 -6.56
N TRP A 182 11.11 -8.24 -6.34
CA TRP A 182 9.75 -8.40 -5.82
C TRP A 182 8.83 -9.11 -6.83
N MET A 183 8.92 -8.77 -8.13
CA MET A 183 8.15 -9.44 -9.16
C MET A 183 8.55 -10.90 -9.35
N ALA A 184 9.83 -11.24 -9.15
CA ALA A 184 10.28 -12.64 -9.18
C ALA A 184 9.61 -13.49 -8.08
N LEU A 185 9.34 -12.94 -6.90
CA LEU A 185 8.55 -13.62 -5.86
C LEU A 185 7.10 -13.83 -6.29
N HIS A 186 6.52 -12.87 -7.02
CA HIS A 186 5.19 -13.03 -7.60
C HIS A 186 5.17 -14.12 -8.67
N GLU A 187 6.06 -14.04 -9.64
CA GLU A 187 6.09 -14.93 -10.81
C GLU A 187 6.44 -16.38 -10.45
N ASN A 188 7.38 -16.58 -9.51
CA ASN A 188 7.89 -17.90 -9.16
C ASN A 188 7.13 -18.56 -8.00
N ASN A 189 6.54 -17.76 -7.10
CA ASN A 189 5.99 -18.27 -5.84
C ASN A 189 4.52 -17.88 -5.62
N GLY A 190 3.93 -17.08 -6.52
CA GLY A 190 2.53 -16.65 -6.40
C GLY A 190 2.28 -15.61 -5.31
N LEU A 191 3.35 -14.98 -4.73
CA LEU A 191 3.19 -13.95 -3.73
C LEU A 191 2.41 -12.75 -4.34
N PRO A 192 1.34 -12.22 -3.72
CA PRO A 192 0.50 -11.15 -4.30
C PRO A 192 1.17 -9.78 -4.21
N VAL A 193 2.17 -9.54 -5.06
CA VAL A 193 2.99 -8.34 -5.08
C VAL A 193 2.37 -7.25 -5.96
N HIS A 194 2.27 -6.04 -5.41
CA HIS A 194 1.80 -4.82 -6.07
C HIS A 194 2.89 -3.76 -6.04
N LEU A 195 3.28 -3.23 -7.20
CA LEU A 195 4.29 -2.17 -7.32
C LEU A 195 3.63 -0.80 -7.39
N PHE A 196 4.00 0.11 -6.48
CA PHE A 196 3.49 1.48 -6.45
C PHE A 196 4.60 2.46 -6.87
N ARG A 197 4.60 2.90 -8.13
CA ARG A 197 5.56 3.86 -8.67
C ARG A 197 5.13 5.27 -8.35
N LEU A 198 5.53 5.75 -7.16
CA LEU A 198 5.10 7.03 -6.61
C LEU A 198 5.81 8.21 -7.28
N ALA A 199 5.05 9.25 -7.58
CA ALA A 199 5.55 10.57 -7.97
C ALA A 199 6.20 11.31 -6.79
N GLY A 200 6.59 12.56 -6.95
CA GLY A 200 7.14 13.38 -5.87
C GLY A 200 6.12 13.56 -4.74
N ILE A 201 6.41 12.99 -3.57
CA ILE A 201 5.49 12.97 -2.43
C ILE A 201 5.48 14.33 -1.73
N TYR A 202 4.29 14.84 -1.42
CA TYR A 202 4.10 16.03 -0.60
C TYR A 202 2.98 15.85 0.43
N GLY A 203 2.89 16.77 1.40
CA GLY A 203 1.87 16.78 2.45
C GLY A 203 2.38 17.53 3.69
N PRO A 204 1.72 17.40 4.85
CA PRO A 204 2.10 18.09 6.09
C PRO A 204 3.57 17.86 6.47
N GLY A 205 4.31 18.95 6.72
CA GLY A 205 5.74 18.92 7.04
C GLY A 205 6.66 18.51 5.87
N ARG A 206 6.13 18.40 4.66
CA ARG A 206 6.88 18.04 3.45
C ARG A 206 6.29 18.72 2.22
N SER A 207 6.26 20.04 2.22
CA SER A 207 5.71 20.81 1.10
C SER A 207 6.71 21.85 0.58
N PRO A 208 6.54 22.36 -0.65
CA PRO A 208 7.30 23.52 -1.12
C PRO A 208 7.13 24.75 -0.22
N LEU A 209 5.98 24.90 0.42
CA LEU A 209 5.70 26.01 1.35
C LEU A 209 6.54 25.89 2.62
N ASP A 210 6.74 24.68 3.15
CA ASP A 210 7.62 24.44 4.29
C ASP A 210 9.06 24.83 3.93
N ASN A 211 9.53 24.47 2.73
CA ASN A 211 10.86 24.85 2.25
C ASN A 211 11.02 26.37 2.10
N ILE A 212 9.96 27.10 1.70
CA ILE A 212 9.97 28.57 1.62
C ILE A 212 10.08 29.16 3.03
N ARG A 213 9.27 28.68 3.99
CA ARG A 213 9.30 29.13 5.39
C ARG A 213 10.66 28.90 6.04
N ASP A 214 11.28 27.78 5.72
CA ASP A 214 12.61 27.39 6.23
C ASP A 214 13.78 28.08 5.50
N GLY A 215 13.53 28.94 4.50
CA GLY A 215 14.58 29.55 3.69
C GLY A 215 15.37 28.57 2.79
N LYS A 216 14.85 27.37 2.60
CA LYS A 216 15.50 26.27 1.83
C LYS A 216 14.98 26.16 0.40
N ALA A 217 14.02 27.00 0.01
CA ALA A 217 13.43 26.94 -1.32
C ALA A 217 14.48 27.24 -2.40
N ARG A 218 14.45 26.46 -3.47
CA ARG A 218 15.31 26.66 -4.64
C ARG A 218 14.45 26.77 -5.88
N ARG A 219 14.71 27.79 -6.69
CA ARG A 219 14.13 27.86 -8.04
C ARG A 219 14.83 26.86 -8.92
N ILE A 220 14.06 25.99 -9.57
CA ILE A 220 14.56 25.06 -10.58
C ILE A 220 14.31 25.74 -11.93
N ASP A 221 15.38 26.19 -12.58
CA ASP A 221 15.33 26.77 -13.91
C ASP A 221 15.55 25.64 -14.95
N LYS A 222 14.43 25.03 -15.38
CA LYS A 222 14.39 23.98 -16.38
C LYS A 222 13.15 24.19 -17.24
N PRO A 223 13.25 24.98 -18.33
CA PRO A 223 12.11 25.27 -19.19
C PRO A 223 11.41 23.99 -19.69
N GLY A 224 10.07 24.00 -19.68
CA GLY A 224 9.26 22.86 -20.12
C GLY A 224 9.23 21.66 -19.19
N HIS A 225 9.97 21.69 -18.06
CA HIS A 225 9.96 20.56 -17.12
C HIS A 225 8.63 20.42 -16.39
N LYS A 226 8.04 19.23 -16.42
CA LYS A 226 6.81 18.88 -15.72
C LYS A 226 7.15 18.15 -14.43
N PHE A 227 6.52 18.53 -13.32
CA PHE A 227 6.66 17.88 -12.04
C PHE A 227 5.40 17.09 -11.69
N SER A 228 5.52 15.78 -11.60
CA SER A 228 4.46 14.94 -11.07
C SER A 228 4.53 14.92 -9.55
N ARG A 229 3.39 15.08 -8.88
CA ARG A 229 3.26 15.08 -7.42
C ARG A 229 2.09 14.22 -6.99
N ILE A 230 2.21 13.65 -5.79
CA ILE A 230 1.14 12.90 -5.13
C ILE A 230 1.09 13.29 -3.66
N HIS A 231 -0.11 13.53 -3.12
CA HIS A 231 -0.29 13.80 -1.71
C HIS A 231 -0.15 12.52 -0.88
N VAL A 232 0.41 12.62 0.32
CA VAL A 232 0.61 11.45 1.19
C VAL A 232 -0.69 10.75 1.59
N ASP A 233 -1.79 11.50 1.70
CA ASP A 233 -3.11 10.94 2.00
C ASP A 233 -3.69 10.15 0.83
N ASP A 234 -3.41 10.58 -0.40
CA ASP A 234 -3.82 9.84 -1.60
C ASP A 234 -3.05 8.53 -1.71
N ILE A 235 -1.75 8.54 -1.36
CA ILE A 235 -0.95 7.30 -1.28
C ILE A 235 -1.62 6.32 -0.30
N ALA A 236 -1.95 6.75 0.91
CA ALA A 236 -2.58 5.88 1.90
C ALA A 236 -3.94 5.36 1.39
N THR A 237 -4.75 6.21 0.74
CA THR A 237 -6.05 5.83 0.19
C THR A 237 -5.90 4.78 -0.92
N VAL A 238 -4.95 4.96 -1.85
CA VAL A 238 -4.68 4.00 -2.94
C VAL A 238 -4.19 2.66 -2.37
N LEU A 239 -3.30 2.68 -1.39
CA LEU A 239 -2.80 1.45 -0.74
C LEU A 239 -3.94 0.69 -0.06
N MET A 240 -4.81 1.38 0.70
CA MET A 240 -5.99 0.75 1.34
C MET A 240 -6.96 0.19 0.30
N ALA A 241 -7.20 0.89 -0.81
CA ALA A 241 -8.05 0.40 -1.88
C ALA A 241 -7.48 -0.87 -2.54
N SER A 242 -6.16 -0.91 -2.76
CA SER A 242 -5.47 -2.10 -3.29
C SER A 242 -5.50 -3.30 -2.34
N MET A 243 -5.45 -3.08 -1.02
CA MET A 243 -5.59 -4.14 -0.02
C MET A 243 -6.97 -4.81 -0.05
N VAL A 244 -8.02 -4.04 -0.37
CA VAL A 244 -9.41 -4.54 -0.42
C VAL A 244 -9.75 -5.17 -1.78
N ARG A 245 -9.10 -4.70 -2.83
CA ARG A 245 -9.31 -5.15 -4.23
C ARG A 245 -7.95 -5.37 -4.89
N PRO A 246 -7.22 -6.40 -4.50
CA PRO A 246 -6.00 -6.78 -5.19
C PRO A 246 -6.37 -7.27 -6.60
N ASN A 247 -5.80 -6.64 -7.63
CA ASN A 247 -5.97 -7.03 -9.03
C ASN A 247 -4.83 -7.98 -9.42
#